data_08693579c36c59b1fb2c720af10ba6f2
#
_entry.id   08693579c36c59b1fb2c720af10ba6f2
#
_cell.length_a   1.000
_cell.length_b   1.000
_cell.length_c   1.000
_cell.angle_alpha   90.00
_cell.angle_beta   90.00
_cell.angle_gamma   90.00
#
_symmetry.space_group_name_H-M   'P 1'
#
loop_
_entity.id
_entity.type
_entity.pdbx_description
1 polymer ?
#
loop_
_entity_poly.entity_id
_entity_poly.type
_entity_poly.pdbx_seq_one_letter_code
_entity_poly.pdbx_strand_id
1 'polypeptide(L)'
;LKEHKLNIHAIASWTQTNSDNDEFSGMYKRYNNIGGTMTEVKYEGRNQAYYDFGLSLSKGLSKSIETYMTYNWKTDFNNLTLMAGNSVSKYEGSWVSASAHGFLSPNNRVISLTNDAKSINGNGGFNAEVRTISYYGRLIYSLFDRYVVTATVRRDGSSNFSEGNRWGTFPSAAIAWRVKEESFLK
;
A
#
# COMPACT_ATOMS: atom_id res chain seq x y z
N LEU A 1 -46.19 -4.03 -1.10
CA LEU A 1 -45.46 -5.34 -1.20
C LEU A 1 -44.26 -5.33 -0.23
N LYS A 2 -44.07 -6.41 0.51
CA LYS A 2 -42.89 -6.58 1.40
C LYS A 2 -41.84 -7.38 0.63
N GLU A 3 -40.65 -6.83 0.47
CA GLU A 3 -39.53 -7.51 -0.16
C GLU A 3 -38.40 -7.74 0.83
N HIS A 4 -37.87 -8.97 0.87
CA HIS A 4 -36.74 -9.35 1.68
C HIS A 4 -35.68 -9.95 0.77
N LYS A 5 -34.46 -9.45 0.86
CA LYS A 5 -33.33 -9.95 0.06
C LYS A 5 -32.09 -10.07 0.91
N LEU A 6 -31.52 -11.27 0.95
CA LEU A 6 -30.25 -11.56 1.60
C LEU A 6 -29.21 -11.91 0.53
N ASN A 7 -28.07 -11.20 0.56
CA ASN A 7 -26.93 -11.50 -0.29
C ASN A 7 -25.73 -11.80 0.61
N ILE A 8 -24.95 -12.79 0.24
CA ILE A 8 -23.69 -13.15 0.90
C ILE A 8 -22.59 -13.06 -0.14
N HIS A 9 -21.49 -12.42 0.23
CA HIS A 9 -20.34 -12.20 -0.64
C HIS A 9 -19.08 -12.72 0.04
N ALA A 10 -18.23 -13.36 -0.75
CA ALA A 10 -16.89 -13.75 -0.36
C ALA A 10 -15.93 -13.34 -1.48
N ILE A 11 -14.90 -12.60 -1.13
CA ILE A 11 -13.90 -12.07 -2.05
C ILE A 11 -12.53 -12.53 -1.53
N ALA A 12 -11.76 -13.19 -2.38
CA ALA A 12 -10.37 -13.50 -2.12
C ALA A 12 -9.50 -12.75 -3.11
N SER A 13 -8.46 -12.09 -2.62
CA SER A 13 -7.49 -11.36 -3.45
C SER A 13 -6.08 -11.82 -3.14
N TRP A 14 -5.31 -11.97 -4.19
CA TRP A 14 -3.89 -12.28 -4.13
C TRP A 14 -3.15 -11.41 -5.13
N THR A 15 -2.20 -10.62 -4.63
CA THR A 15 -1.41 -9.70 -5.45
C THR A 15 0.06 -9.92 -5.16
N GLN A 16 0.83 -10.15 -6.20
CA GLN A 16 2.28 -10.18 -6.13
C GLN A 16 2.85 -9.01 -6.92
N THR A 17 3.70 -8.22 -6.28
CA THR A 17 4.45 -7.13 -6.91
C THR A 17 5.91 -7.52 -6.93
N ASN A 18 6.54 -7.47 -8.09
CA ASN A 18 7.97 -7.59 -8.24
C ASN A 18 8.49 -6.25 -8.76
N SER A 19 9.61 -5.81 -8.23
CA SER A 19 10.29 -4.60 -8.68
C SER A 19 11.77 -4.90 -8.85
N ASP A 20 12.26 -4.60 -10.04
CA ASP A 20 13.66 -4.69 -10.42
C ASP A 20 14.14 -3.26 -10.61
N ASN A 21 15.20 -2.91 -9.92
CA ASN A 21 15.83 -1.61 -10.04
C ASN A 21 17.32 -1.79 -10.21
N ASP A 22 17.86 -1.20 -11.26
CA ASP A 22 19.29 -1.10 -11.48
C ASP A 22 19.72 0.37 -11.42
N GLU A 23 20.78 0.62 -10.69
CA GLU A 23 21.39 1.93 -10.56
C GLU A 23 22.81 1.88 -11.13
N PHE A 24 23.09 2.83 -11.99
CA PHE A 24 24.38 2.98 -12.62
C PHE A 24 24.91 4.39 -12.42
N SER A 25 26.04 4.52 -11.75
CA SER A 25 26.71 5.80 -11.55
C SER A 25 27.89 5.94 -12.50
N GLY A 26 27.86 6.99 -13.30
CA GLY A 26 28.90 7.29 -14.26
C GLY A 26 30.14 7.91 -13.63
N MET A 27 31.25 7.86 -14.36
CA MET A 27 32.42 8.65 -14.03
C MET A 27 32.11 10.14 -14.22
N TYR A 28 32.44 10.95 -13.23
CA TYR A 28 32.37 12.39 -13.36
C TYR A 28 33.59 13.05 -12.73
N LYS A 29 34.05 14.13 -13.36
CA LYS A 29 35.09 14.96 -12.82
C LYS A 29 34.46 16.22 -12.24
N ARG A 30 34.82 16.57 -11.02
CA ARG A 30 34.46 17.86 -10.43
C ARG A 30 35.60 18.83 -10.57
N TYR A 31 35.25 20.07 -10.90
CA TYR A 31 36.21 21.15 -10.99
C TYR A 31 35.75 22.31 -10.10
N ASN A 32 36.68 22.82 -9.31
CA ASN A 32 36.48 24.10 -8.61
C ASN A 32 37.09 25.24 -9.44
N ASN A 33 36.35 26.33 -9.56
CA ASN A 33 36.88 27.55 -10.14
C ASN A 33 37.43 28.41 -9.00
N ILE A 34 38.73 28.50 -8.90
CA ILE A 34 39.43 29.33 -7.90
C ILE A 34 40.20 30.40 -8.68
N GLY A 35 39.75 31.67 -8.60
CA GLY A 35 40.38 32.78 -9.28
C GLY A 35 40.46 32.68 -10.80
N GLY A 36 39.45 32.06 -11.44
CA GLY A 36 39.40 31.86 -12.90
C GLY A 36 40.10 30.60 -13.40
N THR A 37 40.76 29.83 -12.51
CA THR A 37 41.43 28.58 -12.87
C THR A 37 40.57 27.37 -12.47
N MET A 38 40.27 26.51 -13.43
CA MET A 38 39.52 25.25 -13.20
C MET A 38 40.47 24.19 -12.69
N THR A 39 40.34 23.83 -11.43
CA THR A 39 41.15 22.81 -10.79
C THR A 39 40.32 21.58 -10.52
N GLU A 40 40.79 20.40 -10.97
CA GLU A 40 40.11 19.12 -10.70
C GLU A 40 40.16 18.81 -9.22
N VAL A 41 38.98 18.57 -8.63
CA VAL A 41 38.88 18.18 -7.22
C VAL A 41 38.97 16.67 -7.13
N LYS A 42 40.09 16.18 -6.56
CA LYS A 42 40.23 14.77 -6.20
C LYS A 42 39.57 14.54 -4.83
N TYR A 43 38.54 13.74 -4.77
CA TYR A 43 37.99 13.29 -3.50
C TYR A 43 38.79 12.13 -2.95
N GLU A 44 39.33 12.30 -1.74
CA GLU A 44 39.96 11.20 -1.02
C GLU A 44 38.93 10.08 -0.77
N GLY A 45 39.24 8.87 -1.22
CA GLY A 45 38.49 7.65 -0.93
C GLY A 45 37.55 7.13 -2.02
N ARG A 46 37.30 7.86 -3.11
CA ARG A 46 36.58 7.32 -4.29
C ARG A 46 37.44 7.49 -5.54
N ASN A 47 37.85 6.37 -6.08
CA ASN A 47 38.56 6.36 -7.36
C ASN A 47 37.53 6.60 -8.46
N GLN A 48 37.37 7.86 -8.89
CA GLN A 48 36.39 8.31 -9.88
C GLN A 48 36.72 7.86 -11.33
N ALA A 49 37.69 6.98 -11.48
CA ALA A 49 38.09 6.41 -12.76
C ALA A 49 37.23 5.25 -13.22
N TYR A 50 36.23 4.86 -12.45
CA TYR A 50 35.42 3.68 -12.69
C TYR A 50 33.94 3.98 -12.53
N TYR A 51 33.11 3.15 -13.15
CA TYR A 51 31.68 3.16 -12.97
C TYR A 51 31.26 2.29 -11.79
N ASP A 52 30.17 2.65 -11.15
CA ASP A 52 29.51 1.88 -10.10
C ASP A 52 28.22 1.30 -10.65
N PHE A 53 27.91 0.09 -10.25
CA PHE A 53 26.66 -0.56 -10.62
C PHE A 53 26.01 -1.20 -9.39
N GLY A 54 24.72 -0.99 -9.23
CA GLY A 54 23.88 -1.59 -8.21
C GLY A 54 22.63 -2.21 -8.81
N LEU A 55 22.22 -3.33 -8.24
CA LEU A 55 21.00 -4.06 -8.59
C LEU A 55 20.18 -4.27 -7.32
N SER A 56 18.88 -4.04 -7.38
CA SER A 56 17.95 -4.34 -6.29
C SER A 56 16.72 -5.03 -6.84
N LEU A 57 16.41 -6.18 -6.28
CA LEU A 57 15.19 -6.95 -6.57
C LEU A 57 14.33 -6.97 -5.32
N SER A 58 13.06 -6.62 -5.46
CA SER A 58 12.10 -6.70 -4.37
C SER A 58 10.84 -7.44 -4.77
N LYS A 59 10.28 -8.15 -3.82
CA LYS A 59 9.03 -8.88 -3.96
C LYS A 59 8.09 -8.54 -2.82
N GLY A 60 6.88 -8.11 -3.16
CA GLY A 60 5.78 -7.92 -2.23
C GLY A 60 4.67 -8.93 -2.52
N LEU A 61 4.08 -9.48 -1.47
CA LEU A 61 2.97 -10.41 -1.55
C LEU A 61 1.85 -9.94 -0.61
N SER A 62 0.71 -9.59 -1.19
CA SER A 62 -0.51 -9.23 -0.47
C SER A 62 -1.57 -10.28 -0.69
N LYS A 63 -2.18 -10.76 0.40
CA LYS A 63 -3.31 -11.69 0.38
C LYS A 63 -4.43 -11.11 1.22
N SER A 64 -5.66 -11.18 0.75
CA SER A 64 -6.82 -10.79 1.55
C SER A 64 -8.02 -11.68 1.29
N ILE A 65 -8.82 -11.84 2.33
CA ILE A 65 -10.14 -12.48 2.26
C ILE A 65 -11.11 -11.51 2.92
N GLU A 66 -12.18 -11.20 2.24
CA GLU A 66 -13.29 -10.40 2.74
C GLU A 66 -14.59 -11.18 2.58
N THR A 67 -15.39 -11.23 3.65
CA THR A 67 -16.73 -11.82 3.62
C THR A 67 -17.72 -10.84 4.23
N TYR A 68 -18.85 -10.66 3.57
CA TYR A 68 -19.92 -9.84 4.11
C TYR A 68 -21.30 -10.31 3.66
N MET A 69 -22.29 -10.01 4.48
CA MET A 69 -23.68 -10.21 4.17
C MET A 69 -24.41 -8.85 4.11
N THR A 70 -25.37 -8.76 3.20
CA THR A 70 -26.25 -7.62 3.08
C THR A 70 -27.69 -8.10 3.12
N TYR A 71 -28.46 -7.57 4.05
CA TYR A 71 -29.89 -7.81 4.16
C TYR A 71 -30.65 -6.55 3.80
N ASN A 72 -31.55 -6.65 2.82
CA ASN A 72 -32.44 -5.57 2.40
C ASN A 72 -33.88 -5.92 2.74
N TRP A 73 -34.53 -5.01 3.43
CA TRP A 73 -35.96 -5.07 3.69
C TRP A 73 -36.62 -3.81 3.16
N LYS A 74 -37.59 -3.99 2.28
CA LYS A 74 -38.32 -2.88 1.64
C LYS A 74 -39.81 -3.05 1.78
N THR A 75 -40.49 -1.96 2.13
CA THR A 75 -41.95 -1.78 2.08
C THR A 75 -42.26 -0.50 1.34
N ASP A 76 -43.51 -0.15 1.21
CA ASP A 76 -43.95 1.09 0.53
C ASP A 76 -43.41 2.36 1.24
N PHE A 77 -43.15 2.29 2.54
CA PHE A 77 -42.69 3.44 3.35
C PHE A 77 -41.30 3.26 3.98
N ASN A 78 -40.80 2.03 4.05
CA ASN A 78 -39.56 1.74 4.75
C ASN A 78 -38.60 1.04 3.81
N ASN A 79 -37.34 1.46 3.86
CA ASN A 79 -36.24 0.77 3.20
C ASN A 79 -35.08 0.64 4.19
N LEU A 80 -34.77 -0.61 4.58
CA LEU A 80 -33.70 -0.94 5.50
C LEU A 80 -32.66 -1.78 4.78
N THR A 81 -31.41 -1.34 4.85
CA THR A 81 -30.23 -2.12 4.46
C THR A 81 -29.34 -2.33 5.66
N LEU A 82 -29.11 -3.58 6.00
CA LEU A 82 -28.12 -3.99 6.99
C LEU A 82 -26.97 -4.68 6.29
N MET A 83 -25.76 -4.35 6.69
CA MET A 83 -24.53 -4.99 6.21
C MET A 83 -23.65 -5.33 7.40
N ALA A 84 -23.12 -6.55 7.41
CA ALA A 84 -22.10 -6.97 8.37
C ALA A 84 -21.04 -7.81 7.65
N GLY A 85 -19.80 -7.63 8.04
CA GLY A 85 -18.70 -8.34 7.39
C GLY A 85 -17.40 -8.29 8.16
N ASN A 86 -16.46 -9.06 7.66
CA ASN A 86 -15.09 -9.07 8.14
C ASN A 86 -14.11 -9.13 6.97
N SER A 87 -12.91 -8.63 7.18
CA SER A 87 -11.79 -8.82 6.26
C SER A 87 -10.53 -9.17 7.02
N VAL A 88 -9.71 -10.03 6.43
CA VAL A 88 -8.39 -10.40 6.92
C VAL A 88 -7.41 -10.17 5.79
N SER A 89 -6.31 -9.47 6.06
CA SER A 89 -5.25 -9.30 5.09
C SER A 89 -3.88 -9.58 5.69
N LYS A 90 -2.99 -10.04 4.82
CA LYS A 90 -1.58 -10.29 5.13
C LYS A 90 -0.73 -9.67 4.03
N TYR A 91 0.29 -8.95 4.45
CA TYR A 91 1.34 -8.46 3.57
C TYR A 91 2.69 -8.99 4.05
N GLU A 92 3.50 -9.47 3.11
CA GLU A 92 4.88 -9.88 3.33
C GLU A 92 5.74 -9.44 2.17
N GLY A 93 7.00 -9.15 2.42
CA GLY A 93 7.92 -8.72 1.39
C GLY A 93 9.34 -9.23 1.64
N SER A 94 10.10 -9.30 0.57
CA SER A 94 11.54 -9.61 0.62
C SER A 94 12.28 -8.78 -0.41
N TRP A 95 13.54 -8.56 -0.16
CA TRP A 95 14.41 -7.84 -1.08
C TRP A 95 15.82 -8.41 -1.04
N VAL A 96 16.51 -8.27 -2.16
CA VAL A 96 17.93 -8.55 -2.28
C VAL A 96 18.57 -7.45 -3.10
N SER A 97 19.76 -7.03 -2.73
CA SER A 97 20.53 -6.06 -3.50
C SER A 97 21.99 -6.54 -3.63
N ALA A 98 22.59 -6.14 -4.70
CA ALA A 98 24.02 -6.33 -4.91
C ALA A 98 24.59 -5.10 -5.60
N SER A 99 25.81 -4.73 -5.25
CA SER A 99 26.52 -3.60 -5.86
C SER A 99 28.00 -3.89 -6.00
N ALA A 100 28.63 -3.23 -6.94
CA ALA A 100 30.08 -3.27 -7.09
C ALA A 100 30.58 -1.97 -7.72
N HIS A 101 31.86 -1.67 -7.45
CA HIS A 101 32.62 -0.58 -8.06
C HIS A 101 33.62 -1.13 -9.07
N GLY A 102 34.22 -0.28 -9.88
CA GLY A 102 35.37 -0.66 -10.67
C GLY A 102 35.05 -1.16 -12.07
N PHE A 103 33.89 -0.80 -12.63
CA PHE A 103 33.58 -1.13 -14.01
C PHE A 103 34.30 -0.19 -14.98
N LEU A 104 34.91 -0.75 -16.02
CA LEU A 104 35.62 0.02 -17.06
C LEU A 104 34.67 0.54 -18.16
N SER A 105 33.50 -0.03 -18.29
CA SER A 105 32.53 0.30 -19.35
C SER A 105 31.13 0.44 -18.79
N PRO A 106 30.35 1.44 -19.24
CA PRO A 106 28.94 1.61 -18.89
C PRO A 106 28.04 0.50 -19.42
N ASN A 107 28.53 -0.29 -20.36
CA ASN A 107 27.78 -1.38 -20.97
C ASN A 107 27.87 -2.70 -20.19
N ASN A 108 28.79 -2.80 -19.23
CA ASN A 108 28.97 -3.98 -18.38
C ASN A 108 28.12 -3.85 -17.12
N ARG A 109 26.92 -4.40 -17.16
CA ARG A 109 25.98 -4.43 -16.03
C ARG A 109 25.93 -5.81 -15.35
N VAL A 110 27.04 -6.49 -15.30
CA VAL A 110 27.19 -7.80 -14.64
C VAL A 110 28.16 -7.64 -13.47
N ILE A 111 27.66 -7.80 -12.25
CA ILE A 111 28.42 -7.53 -11.02
C ILE A 111 29.75 -8.29 -10.96
N SER A 112 29.77 -9.53 -11.43
CA SER A 112 31.00 -10.35 -11.47
C SER A 112 32.07 -9.87 -12.45
N LEU A 113 31.78 -8.92 -13.34
CA LEU A 113 32.71 -8.36 -14.32
C LEU A 113 33.40 -7.07 -13.82
N THR A 114 33.29 -6.75 -12.54
CA THR A 114 34.08 -5.68 -11.95
C THR A 114 35.56 -6.00 -11.93
N ASN A 115 36.42 -5.02 -12.13
CA ASN A 115 37.87 -5.13 -11.90
C ASN A 115 38.25 -5.13 -10.44
N ASP A 116 37.36 -4.75 -9.54
CA ASP A 116 37.54 -4.79 -8.09
C ASP A 116 36.59 -5.79 -7.43
N ALA A 117 36.95 -7.07 -7.46
CA ALA A 117 36.15 -8.14 -6.87
C ALA A 117 35.89 -7.95 -5.37
N LYS A 118 36.76 -7.19 -4.65
CA LYS A 118 36.57 -6.87 -3.23
C LYS A 118 35.49 -5.82 -3.00
N SER A 119 35.09 -5.09 -4.03
CA SER A 119 34.02 -4.10 -3.97
C SER A 119 32.62 -4.73 -4.05
N ILE A 120 32.52 -6.00 -4.39
CA ILE A 120 31.23 -6.69 -4.50
C ILE A 120 30.60 -6.77 -3.12
N ASN A 121 29.44 -6.14 -2.99
CA ASN A 121 28.64 -6.15 -1.77
C ASN A 121 27.25 -6.67 -2.08
N GLY A 122 26.73 -7.53 -1.22
CA GLY A 122 25.37 -8.05 -1.35
C GLY A 122 24.65 -7.97 0.00
N ASN A 123 23.37 -7.63 -0.05
CA ASN A 123 22.52 -7.59 1.11
C ASN A 123 21.12 -8.07 0.75
N GLY A 124 20.36 -8.51 1.74
CA GLY A 124 18.98 -8.95 1.52
C GLY A 124 18.25 -9.14 2.83
N GLY A 125 16.95 -9.16 2.75
CA GLY A 125 16.12 -9.30 3.93
C GLY A 125 14.66 -9.50 3.64
N PHE A 126 13.90 -9.62 4.72
CA PHE A 126 12.45 -9.68 4.70
C PHE A 126 11.88 -8.42 5.34
N ASN A 127 10.84 -7.86 4.74
CA ASN A 127 10.05 -6.83 5.40
C ASN A 127 9.25 -7.47 6.53
N ALA A 128 8.95 -6.69 7.56
CA ALA A 128 8.07 -7.16 8.61
C ALA A 128 6.72 -7.60 8.03
N GLU A 129 6.26 -8.76 8.43
CA GLU A 129 4.95 -9.26 8.07
C GLU A 129 3.87 -8.42 8.75
N VAL A 130 2.95 -7.88 7.95
CA VAL A 130 1.82 -7.10 8.46
C VAL A 130 0.55 -7.89 8.27
N ARG A 131 -0.20 -8.07 9.37
CA ARG A 131 -1.52 -8.68 9.37
C ARG A 131 -2.55 -7.69 9.86
N THR A 132 -3.67 -7.59 9.15
CA THR A 132 -4.81 -6.80 9.60
C THR A 132 -6.07 -7.64 9.61
N ILE A 133 -6.94 -7.36 10.55
CA ILE A 133 -8.27 -7.94 10.65
C ILE A 133 -9.27 -6.83 10.93
N SER A 134 -10.38 -6.84 10.23
CA SER A 134 -11.43 -5.83 10.36
C SER A 134 -12.78 -6.49 10.51
N TYR A 135 -13.60 -5.94 11.39
CA TYR A 135 -15.02 -6.25 11.52
C TYR A 135 -15.81 -4.97 11.30
N TYR A 136 -16.88 -5.05 10.54
CA TYR A 136 -17.69 -3.86 10.28
C TYR A 136 -19.17 -4.18 10.19
N GLY A 137 -19.96 -3.20 10.57
CA GLY A 137 -21.39 -3.21 10.44
C GLY A 137 -21.91 -1.86 9.94
N ARG A 138 -22.91 -1.89 9.08
CA ARG A 138 -23.55 -0.69 8.52
C ARG A 138 -25.06 -0.87 8.49
N LEU A 139 -25.75 0.17 8.91
CA LEU A 139 -27.19 0.30 8.81
C LEU A 139 -27.49 1.52 7.94
N ILE A 140 -28.40 1.36 6.98
CA ILE A 140 -29.00 2.45 6.22
C ILE A 140 -30.51 2.26 6.34
N TYR A 141 -31.21 3.26 6.88
CA TYR A 141 -32.64 3.23 7.00
C TYR A 141 -33.24 4.48 6.33
N SER A 142 -34.17 4.27 5.43
CA SER A 142 -34.92 5.32 4.75
C SER A 142 -36.40 5.18 5.07
N LEU A 143 -36.98 6.27 5.59
CA LEU A 143 -38.40 6.38 5.89
C LEU A 143 -39.09 7.32 4.90
N PHE A 144 -40.18 6.85 4.25
CA PHE A 144 -40.93 7.58 3.24
C PHE A 144 -40.10 8.10 2.06
N ASP A 145 -38.89 7.51 1.83
CA ASP A 145 -37.90 8.02 0.90
C ASP A 145 -37.45 9.48 1.14
N ARG A 146 -37.74 10.02 2.33
CA ARG A 146 -37.43 11.41 2.74
C ARG A 146 -36.34 11.49 3.78
N TYR A 147 -36.44 10.68 4.82
CA TYR A 147 -35.53 10.72 5.96
C TYR A 147 -34.60 9.52 5.88
N VAL A 148 -33.31 9.76 5.77
CA VAL A 148 -32.29 8.71 5.67
C VAL A 148 -31.35 8.80 6.85
N VAL A 149 -31.22 7.70 7.58
CA VAL A 149 -30.24 7.54 8.66
C VAL A 149 -29.23 6.50 8.24
N THR A 150 -27.94 6.81 8.38
CA THR A 150 -26.84 5.88 8.18
C THR A 150 -26.02 5.79 9.46
N ALA A 151 -25.75 4.57 9.91
CA ALA A 151 -24.82 4.30 11.00
C ALA A 151 -23.82 3.24 10.56
N THR A 152 -22.56 3.43 10.91
CA THR A 152 -21.49 2.48 10.61
C THR A 152 -20.60 2.33 11.84
N VAL A 153 -20.20 1.12 12.13
CA VAL A 153 -19.15 0.81 13.09
C VAL A 153 -18.12 -0.10 12.44
N ARG A 154 -16.85 0.23 12.63
CA ARG A 154 -15.73 -0.58 12.18
C ARG A 154 -14.75 -0.77 13.32
N ARG A 155 -14.25 -1.99 13.47
CA ARG A 155 -13.22 -2.34 14.41
C ARG A 155 -12.07 -3.00 13.67
N ASP A 156 -10.91 -2.35 13.72
CA ASP A 156 -9.71 -2.77 13.01
C ASP A 156 -8.61 -3.18 13.99
N GLY A 157 -7.96 -4.30 13.70
CA GLY A 157 -6.78 -4.78 14.41
C GLY A 157 -5.59 -4.87 13.46
N SER A 158 -4.40 -4.50 13.95
CA SER A 158 -3.17 -4.56 13.16
C SER A 158 -2.00 -5.08 13.98
N SER A 159 -1.18 -5.94 13.36
CA SER A 159 0.06 -6.46 13.95
C SER A 159 1.16 -5.40 14.08
N ASN A 160 1.02 -4.23 13.45
CA ASN A 160 1.98 -3.12 13.55
C ASN A 160 1.99 -2.44 14.92
N PHE A 161 0.93 -2.67 15.72
CA PHE A 161 0.82 -2.09 17.04
C PHE A 161 1.17 -3.09 18.12
N SER A 162 1.69 -2.60 19.24
CA SER A 162 2.02 -3.42 20.41
C SER A 162 0.78 -4.10 21.00
N GLU A 163 1.01 -5.15 21.74
CA GLU A 163 -0.03 -5.87 22.47
C GLU A 163 -0.79 -4.90 23.40
N GLY A 164 -2.12 -4.94 23.37
CA GLY A 164 -2.96 -3.98 24.08
C GLY A 164 -3.44 -2.78 23.25
N ASN A 165 -2.70 -2.35 22.23
CA ASN A 165 -3.05 -1.22 21.36
C ASN A 165 -3.37 -1.62 19.92
N ARG A 166 -3.53 -2.92 19.67
CA ARG A 166 -3.75 -3.46 18.31
C ARG A 166 -5.11 -3.13 17.72
N TRP A 167 -6.08 -2.73 18.53
CA TRP A 167 -7.47 -2.56 18.12
C TRP A 167 -7.92 -1.11 18.19
N GLY A 168 -8.50 -0.63 17.09
CA GLY A 168 -9.22 0.63 17.03
C GLY A 168 -10.70 0.42 16.68
N THR A 169 -11.59 1.23 17.22
CA THR A 169 -13.03 1.22 16.90
C THR A 169 -13.45 2.57 16.36
N PHE A 170 -14.12 2.58 15.22
CA PHE A 170 -14.44 3.77 14.44
C PHE A 170 -15.95 3.81 14.17
N PRO A 171 -16.76 4.44 15.03
CA PRO A 171 -18.17 4.68 14.77
C PRO A 171 -18.36 5.89 13.88
N SER A 172 -19.39 5.87 13.03
CA SER A 172 -19.87 7.05 12.30
C SER A 172 -21.38 7.01 12.13
N ALA A 173 -22.01 8.18 12.07
CA ALA A 173 -23.44 8.32 11.82
C ALA A 173 -23.69 9.54 10.94
N ALA A 174 -24.73 9.47 10.11
CA ALA A 174 -25.21 10.56 9.27
C ALA A 174 -26.72 10.52 9.18
N ILE A 175 -27.33 11.71 9.07
CA ILE A 175 -28.76 11.90 8.83
C ILE A 175 -28.91 12.78 7.58
N ALA A 176 -29.78 12.41 6.69
CA ALA A 176 -30.13 13.21 5.51
C ALA A 176 -31.64 13.36 5.38
N TRP A 177 -32.06 14.54 4.96
CA TRP A 177 -33.44 14.88 4.69
C TRP A 177 -33.59 15.29 3.21
N ARG A 178 -34.45 14.59 2.48
CA ARG A 178 -34.79 14.91 1.10
C ARG A 178 -35.94 15.91 1.07
N VAL A 179 -35.66 17.17 1.28
CA VAL A 179 -36.67 18.25 1.37
C VAL A 179 -37.54 18.34 0.13
N LYS A 180 -37.01 18.02 -1.04
CA LYS A 180 -37.70 18.03 -2.33
C LYS A 180 -38.88 17.04 -2.41
N GLU A 181 -38.90 16.02 -1.56
CA GLU A 181 -39.98 15.03 -1.49
C GLU A 181 -41.10 15.41 -0.52
N GLU A 182 -40.99 16.56 0.13
CA GLU A 182 -42.03 17.05 1.02
C GLU A 182 -43.23 17.62 0.26
N SER A 183 -44.44 17.42 0.85
CA SER A 183 -45.70 17.82 0.21
C SER A 183 -45.84 19.35 0.05
N PHE A 184 -45.12 20.14 0.83
CA PHE A 184 -45.16 21.60 0.74
C PHE A 184 -44.25 22.17 -0.37
N LEU A 185 -43.45 21.32 -1.04
CA LEU A 185 -42.65 21.69 -2.20
C LEU A 185 -43.13 21.05 -3.52
N LYS A 186 -44.22 20.27 -3.45
CA LYS A 186 -44.94 19.71 -4.63
C LYS A 186 -46.10 20.64 -5.02
#